data_96987c7868bc0d23273f5dca7b0be45b
#
_entry.id   96987c7868bc0d23273f5dca7b0be45b
#
_cell.length_a   1.000
_cell.length_b   1.000
_cell.length_c   1.000
_cell.angle_alpha   90.00
_cell.angle_beta   90.00
_cell.angle_gamma   90.00
#
_symmetry.space_group_name_H-M   'P 1'
#
loop_
_entity.id
_entity.type
_entity.pdbx_description
1 polymer ?
#
loop_
_entity_poly.entity_id
_entity_poly.type
_entity_poly.pdbx_seq_one_letter_code
_entity_poly.pdbx_strand_id
1 'polypeptide(L)'
;MALNNTFTKVDFVKYMDAYDKDVIQAWKSGEQELDIETLRAMMYGFTFTKDYAEGKLEDCFFMDFWKDNSLNLKLESDSDSYNDIDDAIEEAMNNMMDDDYIVDSPQERLLMQTIESTGDGKSQETAFCVIDVHQEYEFIERKFPFCCLKMTKQSVRNGVDCLHFEENSFGIDCLYFDISRRFDVGYPRY
;
A
#
# COMPACT_ATOMS: atom_id res chain seq x y z
N MET A 1 1.50 29.68 -2.49
CA MET A 1 2.77 29.23 -3.10
C MET A 1 2.62 27.74 -3.35
N ALA A 2 2.53 27.33 -4.60
CA ALA A 2 2.53 25.89 -4.92
C ALA A 2 3.92 25.36 -4.61
N LEU A 3 4.03 24.42 -3.67
CA LEU A 3 5.23 23.63 -3.48
C LEU A 3 5.41 22.82 -4.77
N ASN A 4 6.43 23.13 -5.54
CA ASN A 4 6.88 22.28 -6.64
C ASN A 4 7.46 21.02 -6.00
N ASN A 5 6.62 20.06 -5.63
CA ASN A 5 7.03 18.71 -5.30
C ASN A 5 7.49 18.06 -6.62
N THR A 6 8.76 18.16 -6.90
CA THR A 6 9.39 17.38 -7.96
C THR A 6 9.63 15.99 -7.42
N PHE A 7 8.68 15.09 -7.66
CA PHE A 7 8.88 13.67 -7.37
C PHE A 7 9.98 13.11 -8.27
N THR A 8 10.86 12.33 -7.69
CA THR A 8 11.96 11.69 -8.44
C THR A 8 11.69 10.20 -8.49
N LYS A 9 11.69 9.65 -9.71
CA LYS A 9 11.57 8.19 -9.88
C LYS A 9 12.64 7.48 -9.04
N VAL A 10 12.23 6.38 -8.39
CA VAL A 10 13.11 5.60 -7.52
C VAL A 10 14.23 4.96 -8.35
N ASP A 11 15.47 5.27 -8.00
CA ASP A 11 16.64 4.54 -8.48
C ASP A 11 16.91 3.36 -7.54
N PHE A 12 16.38 2.19 -7.91
CA PHE A 12 16.52 0.99 -7.11
C PHE A 12 17.97 0.58 -6.84
N VAL A 13 18.86 0.80 -7.82
CA VAL A 13 20.27 0.39 -7.70
C VAL A 13 20.96 1.08 -6.52
N LYS A 14 20.53 2.30 -6.19
CA LYS A 14 21.02 3.05 -5.02
C LYS A 14 20.82 2.28 -3.70
N TYR A 15 19.84 1.38 -3.64
CA TYR A 15 19.45 0.69 -2.43
C TYR A 15 19.86 -0.80 -2.42
N MET A 16 20.66 -1.26 -3.39
CA MET A 16 20.95 -2.69 -3.61
C MET A 16 21.48 -3.41 -2.36
N ASP A 17 22.31 -2.75 -1.55
CA ASP A 17 22.92 -3.33 -0.36
C ASP A 17 22.34 -2.75 0.95
N ALA A 18 21.17 -2.11 0.88
CA ALA A 18 20.63 -1.36 2.01
C ALA A 18 19.76 -2.20 2.94
N TYR A 19 19.23 -3.35 2.48
CA TYR A 19 18.32 -4.16 3.28
C TYR A 19 19.02 -4.84 4.45
N ASP A 20 18.47 -4.61 5.65
CA ASP A 20 18.89 -5.26 6.89
C ASP A 20 17.66 -5.81 7.61
N LYS A 21 17.59 -7.15 7.71
CA LYS A 21 16.47 -7.85 8.31
C LYS A 21 16.32 -7.55 9.81
N ASP A 22 17.44 -7.41 10.52
CA ASP A 22 17.40 -7.18 11.97
C ASP A 22 16.90 -5.77 12.28
N VAL A 23 17.30 -4.78 11.48
CA VAL A 23 16.78 -3.41 11.58
C VAL A 23 15.26 -3.38 11.34
N ILE A 24 14.77 -4.11 10.34
CA ILE A 24 13.32 -4.19 10.05
C ILE A 24 12.58 -4.89 11.17
N GLN A 25 13.13 -5.96 11.75
CA GLN A 25 12.49 -6.65 12.88
C GLN A 25 12.43 -5.76 14.14
N ALA A 26 13.51 -5.05 14.45
CA ALA A 26 13.55 -4.12 15.57
C ALA A 26 12.56 -2.95 15.40
N TRP A 27 12.42 -2.46 14.17
CA TRP A 27 11.41 -1.44 13.88
C TRP A 27 9.97 -2.00 13.98
N LYS A 28 9.72 -3.22 13.49
CA LYS A 28 8.43 -3.91 13.59
C LYS A 28 8.01 -4.11 15.04
N SER A 29 8.94 -4.49 15.91
CA SER A 29 8.67 -4.67 17.35
C SER A 29 8.58 -3.35 18.13
N GLY A 30 8.86 -2.21 17.51
CA GLY A 30 8.89 -0.91 18.17
C GLY A 30 10.18 -0.65 19.00
N GLU A 31 11.19 -1.51 18.87
CA GLU A 31 12.47 -1.36 19.57
C GLU A 31 13.36 -0.29 18.92
N GLN A 32 13.11 0.01 17.63
CA GLN A 32 13.85 1.01 16.88
C GLN A 32 12.90 1.90 16.06
N GLU A 33 13.15 3.21 16.07
CA GLU A 33 12.49 4.13 15.16
C GLU A 33 13.30 4.27 13.87
N LEU A 34 12.59 4.40 12.73
CA LEU A 34 13.18 4.71 11.43
C LEU A 34 12.62 6.03 10.90
N ASP A 35 13.39 6.67 10.04
CA ASP A 35 12.91 7.78 9.20
C ASP A 35 12.51 7.28 7.80
N ILE A 36 11.87 8.16 7.02
CA ILE A 36 11.39 7.84 5.66
C ILE A 36 12.54 7.38 4.76
N GLU A 37 13.71 8.00 4.83
CA GLU A 37 14.85 7.65 3.94
C GLU A 37 15.42 6.28 4.30
N THR A 38 15.53 5.97 5.60
CA THR A 38 15.98 4.67 6.06
C THR A 38 14.96 3.58 5.70
N LEU A 39 13.67 3.81 5.94
CA LEU A 39 12.63 2.83 5.56
C LEU A 39 12.57 2.65 4.04
N ARG A 40 12.72 3.72 3.26
CA ARG A 40 12.82 3.66 1.81
C ARG A 40 13.98 2.79 1.36
N ALA A 41 15.15 2.96 1.99
CA ALA A 41 16.34 2.17 1.67
C ALA A 41 16.12 0.68 2.00
N MET A 42 15.50 0.36 3.14
CA MET A 42 15.15 -1.01 3.51
C MET A 42 14.13 -1.61 2.54
N MET A 43 13.04 -0.90 2.24
CA MET A 43 11.96 -1.37 1.38
C MET A 43 12.45 -1.68 -0.04
N TYR A 44 13.17 -0.76 -0.67
CA TYR A 44 13.67 -0.99 -2.03
C TYR A 44 14.90 -1.90 -2.06
N GLY A 45 15.72 -1.90 -1.01
CA GLY A 45 16.83 -2.85 -0.82
C GLY A 45 16.34 -4.30 -0.72
N PHE A 46 15.19 -4.54 -0.09
CA PHE A 46 14.56 -5.86 -0.03
C PHE A 46 14.36 -6.47 -1.43
N THR A 47 14.09 -5.66 -2.45
CA THR A 47 13.87 -6.13 -3.82
C THR A 47 15.11 -6.75 -4.48
N PHE A 48 16.28 -6.67 -3.86
CA PHE A 48 17.51 -7.34 -4.30
C PHE A 48 17.81 -8.63 -3.53
N THR A 49 16.99 -8.98 -2.56
CA THR A 49 17.16 -10.21 -1.79
C THR A 49 16.71 -11.45 -2.58
N LYS A 50 17.24 -12.60 -2.17
CA LYS A 50 16.82 -13.88 -2.70
C LYS A 50 15.34 -14.17 -2.41
N ASP A 51 14.87 -13.80 -1.23
CA ASP A 51 13.48 -14.01 -0.80
C ASP A 51 12.49 -13.26 -1.71
N TYR A 52 12.80 -12.02 -2.08
CA TYR A 52 12.02 -11.27 -3.05
C TYR A 52 12.02 -11.95 -4.43
N ALA A 53 13.18 -12.39 -4.92
CA ALA A 53 13.31 -13.06 -6.22
C ALA A 53 12.55 -14.41 -6.26
N GLU A 54 12.50 -15.12 -5.14
CA GLU A 54 11.75 -16.37 -5.00
C GLU A 54 10.24 -16.16 -4.73
N GLY A 55 9.79 -14.92 -4.62
CA GLY A 55 8.40 -14.58 -4.33
C GLY A 55 7.97 -14.85 -2.90
N LYS A 56 8.92 -15.00 -1.97
CA LYS A 56 8.67 -15.15 -0.54
C LYS A 56 8.33 -13.79 0.09
N LEU A 57 7.18 -13.28 -0.27
CA LEU A 57 6.69 -11.99 0.23
C LEU A 57 5.90 -12.14 1.52
N GLU A 58 5.49 -13.36 1.87
CA GLU A 58 4.67 -13.64 3.06
C GLU A 58 5.37 -13.30 4.36
N ASP A 59 6.70 -13.44 4.41
CA ASP A 59 7.52 -13.02 5.54
C ASP A 59 8.02 -11.56 5.40
N CYS A 60 7.63 -10.89 4.32
CA CYS A 60 8.02 -9.51 4.08
C CYS A 60 7.13 -8.58 4.89
N PHE A 61 7.74 -7.95 5.87
CA PHE A 61 7.06 -6.99 6.73
C PHE A 61 6.25 -5.92 5.97
N PHE A 62 6.76 -5.47 4.82
CA PHE A 62 6.07 -4.48 3.99
C PHE A 62 4.75 -4.98 3.38
N MET A 63 4.49 -6.29 3.47
CA MET A 63 3.29 -6.95 2.97
C MET A 63 2.40 -7.46 4.10
N ASP A 64 2.98 -7.89 5.23
CA ASP A 64 2.23 -8.46 6.36
C ASP A 64 1.61 -7.41 7.29
N PHE A 65 2.07 -6.17 7.15
CA PHE A 65 1.67 -5.09 8.04
C PHE A 65 0.16 -4.83 8.03
N TRP A 66 -0.48 -5.19 6.93
CA TRP A 66 -1.88 -4.95 6.66
C TRP A 66 -2.80 -6.11 7.12
N LYS A 67 -2.25 -7.31 7.30
CA LYS A 67 -3.06 -8.52 7.60
C LYS A 67 -3.69 -8.52 9.00
N ASP A 68 -3.04 -7.90 9.99
CA ASP A 68 -3.52 -7.95 11.38
C ASP A 68 -4.64 -6.93 11.68
N ASN A 69 -4.87 -5.97 10.78
CA ASN A 69 -5.89 -4.93 10.92
C ASN A 69 -7.05 -5.08 9.94
N SER A 70 -7.14 -6.19 9.20
CA SER A 70 -8.37 -6.48 8.47
C SER A 70 -9.49 -6.57 9.52
N LEU A 71 -10.43 -5.64 9.47
CA LEU A 71 -11.67 -5.67 10.21
C LEU A 71 -12.21 -7.09 10.17
N ASN A 72 -12.02 -7.84 11.28
CA ASN A 72 -12.83 -8.98 11.59
C ASN A 72 -14.25 -8.45 11.86
N LEU A 73 -14.93 -8.01 10.80
CA LEU A 73 -16.38 -8.04 10.77
C LEU A 73 -16.74 -9.51 10.89
N LYS A 74 -16.75 -10.01 12.12
CA LYS A 74 -17.53 -11.18 12.49
C LYS A 74 -18.98 -10.75 12.27
N LEU A 75 -19.44 -10.90 11.04
CA LEU A 75 -20.84 -11.11 10.77
C LEU A 75 -21.14 -12.45 11.43
N GLU A 76 -21.52 -12.44 12.71
CA GLU A 76 -22.25 -13.54 13.31
C GLU A 76 -23.55 -13.61 12.53
N SER A 77 -23.56 -14.49 11.53
CA SER A 77 -24.73 -14.79 10.74
C SER A 77 -25.68 -15.61 11.60
N ASP A 78 -26.44 -14.96 12.47
CA ASP A 78 -27.73 -15.48 12.84
C ASP A 78 -28.74 -14.97 11.83
N SER A 79 -29.17 -15.91 10.98
CA SER A 79 -30.18 -15.75 9.96
C SER A 79 -31.47 -15.17 10.53
N ASP A 80 -31.95 -14.10 9.94
CA ASP A 80 -33.37 -13.85 9.67
C ASP A 80 -33.80 -12.36 9.63
N SER A 81 -32.95 -11.42 9.21
CA SER A 81 -33.46 -10.09 8.90
C SER A 81 -32.60 -9.37 7.84
N TYR A 82 -33.13 -9.27 6.62
CA TYR A 82 -32.53 -8.49 5.53
C TYR A 82 -32.51 -6.97 5.80
N ASN A 83 -33.24 -6.49 6.80
CA ASN A 83 -33.30 -5.08 7.18
C ASN A 83 -32.19 -4.68 8.16
N ASP A 84 -31.62 -5.64 8.91
CA ASP A 84 -30.55 -5.35 9.87
C ASP A 84 -29.18 -5.15 9.19
N ILE A 85 -29.03 -5.58 7.93
CA ILE A 85 -27.75 -5.47 7.21
C ILE A 85 -27.53 -4.04 6.73
N ASP A 86 -28.57 -3.37 6.21
CA ASP A 86 -28.47 -1.98 5.74
C ASP A 86 -28.23 -1.03 6.93
N ASP A 87 -28.90 -1.27 8.06
CA ASP A 87 -28.70 -0.49 9.29
C ASP A 87 -27.27 -0.74 9.87
N ALA A 88 -26.79 -1.98 9.85
CA ALA A 88 -25.44 -2.32 10.29
C ALA A 88 -24.35 -1.74 9.38
N ILE A 89 -24.60 -1.67 8.06
CA ILE A 89 -23.71 -1.02 7.10
C ILE A 89 -23.72 0.49 7.33
N GLU A 90 -24.88 1.10 7.54
CA GLU A 90 -24.99 2.55 7.82
C GLU A 90 -24.34 2.91 9.15
N GLU A 91 -24.49 2.10 10.19
CA GLU A 91 -23.81 2.27 11.47
C GLU A 91 -22.30 2.07 11.34
N ALA A 92 -21.85 1.06 10.60
CA ALA A 92 -20.43 0.85 10.30
C ALA A 92 -19.85 2.02 9.48
N MET A 93 -20.58 2.54 8.49
CA MET A 93 -20.16 3.69 7.71
C MET A 93 -20.10 4.98 8.54
N ASN A 94 -21.06 5.18 9.46
CA ASN A 94 -21.05 6.33 10.35
C ASN A 94 -19.91 6.25 11.37
N ASN A 95 -19.61 5.06 11.87
CA ASN A 95 -18.47 4.82 12.76
C ASN A 95 -17.12 4.94 12.02
N MET A 96 -17.07 4.68 10.71
CA MET A 96 -15.88 4.89 9.86
C MET A 96 -15.61 6.37 9.54
N MET A 97 -16.60 7.25 9.73
CA MET A 97 -16.43 8.71 9.54
C MET A 97 -15.87 9.42 10.78
N ASP A 98 -15.82 8.75 11.92
CA ASP A 98 -15.08 9.27 13.07
C ASP A 98 -13.57 9.05 12.81
N ASP A 99 -12.80 10.13 12.78
CA ASP A 99 -11.34 10.17 12.56
C ASP A 99 -10.52 9.23 13.49
N ASP A 100 -11.17 8.63 14.48
CA ASP A 100 -10.56 7.74 15.49
C ASP A 100 -10.55 6.25 15.09
N TYR A 101 -11.17 5.83 13.96
CA TYR A 101 -11.36 4.40 13.67
C TYR A 101 -10.24 3.73 12.86
N ILE A 102 -9.36 4.50 12.23
CA ILE A 102 -8.14 3.96 11.62
C ILE A 102 -6.98 4.32 12.53
N VAL A 103 -6.76 3.52 13.55
CA VAL A 103 -5.54 3.63 14.36
C VAL A 103 -4.38 3.08 13.52
N ASP A 104 -3.91 3.90 12.56
CA ASP A 104 -2.65 3.61 11.90
C ASP A 104 -1.54 3.55 12.95
N SER A 105 -0.88 2.42 13.06
CA SER A 105 0.32 2.37 13.88
C SER A 105 1.35 3.38 13.36
N PRO A 106 2.26 3.91 14.19
CA PRO A 106 3.32 4.79 13.71
C PRO A 106 4.11 4.20 12.55
N GLN A 107 4.25 2.88 12.52
CA GLN A 107 4.95 2.14 11.46
C GLN A 107 4.14 2.16 10.16
N GLU A 108 2.82 1.91 10.20
CA GLU A 108 1.95 2.01 9.02
C GLU A 108 1.98 3.39 8.41
N ARG A 109 1.87 4.39 9.25
CA ARG A 109 1.94 5.78 8.81
C ARG A 109 3.27 6.08 8.13
N LEU A 110 4.38 5.60 8.69
CA LEU A 110 5.70 5.79 8.09
C LEU A 110 5.81 5.06 6.74
N LEU A 111 5.27 3.84 6.63
CA LEU A 111 5.25 3.09 5.37
C LEU A 111 4.43 3.82 4.30
N MET A 112 3.23 4.31 4.64
CA MET A 112 2.41 5.11 3.74
C MET A 112 3.15 6.36 3.26
N GLN A 113 3.75 7.11 4.19
CA GLN A 113 4.54 8.29 3.86
C GLN A 113 5.76 7.96 2.98
N THR A 114 6.36 6.80 3.17
CA THR A 114 7.49 6.33 2.35
C THR A 114 7.05 6.13 0.90
N ILE A 115 5.91 5.49 0.65
CA ILE A 115 5.35 5.31 -0.69
C ILE A 115 4.93 6.67 -1.28
N GLU A 116 4.21 7.49 -0.53
CA GLU A 116 3.76 8.82 -0.96
C GLU A 116 4.91 9.77 -1.32
N SER A 117 6.06 9.60 -0.68
CA SER A 117 7.26 10.39 -0.99
C SER A 117 7.83 10.15 -2.39
N THR A 118 7.40 9.09 -3.08
CA THR A 118 7.88 8.71 -4.41
C THR A 118 7.07 9.33 -5.54
N GLY A 119 5.82 9.73 -5.28
CA GLY A 119 4.93 10.26 -6.30
C GLY A 119 3.61 10.78 -5.73
N ASP A 120 2.73 11.24 -6.60
CA ASP A 120 1.35 11.60 -6.28
C ASP A 120 0.33 10.69 -6.99
N GLY A 121 0.79 9.71 -7.75
CA GLY A 121 -0.02 8.73 -8.45
C GLY A 121 -0.86 9.27 -9.60
N LYS A 122 -0.66 10.53 -10.02
CA LYS A 122 -1.53 11.17 -11.04
C LYS A 122 -1.10 10.93 -12.47
N SER A 123 0.13 10.50 -12.68
CA SER A 123 0.68 10.20 -14.01
C SER A 123 1.72 9.09 -13.94
N GLN A 124 2.14 8.57 -15.10
CA GLN A 124 3.22 7.59 -15.17
C GLN A 124 4.55 8.13 -14.64
N GLU A 125 4.78 9.43 -14.78
CA GLU A 125 6.01 10.11 -14.34
C GLU A 125 6.01 10.32 -12.82
N THR A 126 4.82 10.45 -12.21
CA THR A 126 4.64 10.68 -10.78
C THR A 126 3.94 9.51 -10.10
N ALA A 127 4.08 8.31 -10.65
CA ALA A 127 3.51 7.07 -10.09
C ALA A 127 4.06 6.81 -8.66
N PHE A 128 3.22 6.28 -7.80
CA PHE A 128 3.67 5.74 -6.54
C PHE A 128 4.56 4.53 -6.79
N CYS A 129 5.74 4.48 -6.18
CA CYS A 129 6.63 3.34 -6.34
C CYS A 129 6.37 2.32 -5.24
N VAL A 130 6.01 1.11 -5.63
CA VAL A 130 5.74 -0.02 -4.74
C VAL A 130 6.61 -1.21 -5.14
N ILE A 131 6.74 -2.18 -4.24
CA ILE A 131 7.60 -3.35 -4.48
C ILE A 131 6.84 -4.53 -5.08
N ASP A 132 5.51 -4.56 -4.94
CA ASP A 132 4.66 -5.63 -5.46
C ASP A 132 3.23 -5.13 -5.70
N VAL A 133 2.47 -5.86 -6.52
CA VAL A 133 1.06 -5.56 -6.84
C VAL A 133 0.16 -5.59 -5.59
N HIS A 134 0.41 -6.47 -4.63
CA HIS A 134 -0.35 -6.48 -3.38
C HIS A 134 -0.22 -5.16 -2.63
N GLN A 135 0.97 -4.56 -2.64
CA GLN A 135 1.19 -3.27 -1.98
C GLN A 135 0.41 -2.12 -2.62
N GLU A 136 0.07 -2.21 -3.93
CA GLU A 136 -0.83 -1.23 -4.58
C GLU A 136 -2.21 -1.23 -3.95
N TYR A 137 -2.81 -2.43 -3.83
CA TYR A 137 -4.16 -2.59 -3.28
C TYR A 137 -4.22 -2.19 -1.82
N GLU A 138 -3.26 -2.65 -1.03
CA GLU A 138 -3.12 -2.30 0.37
C GLU A 138 -3.01 -0.77 0.56
N PHE A 139 -2.16 -0.13 -0.26
CA PHE A 139 -1.99 1.32 -0.24
C PHE A 139 -3.31 2.05 -0.54
N ILE A 140 -4.06 1.58 -1.54
CA ILE A 140 -5.35 2.18 -1.92
C ILE A 140 -6.36 2.03 -0.79
N GLU A 141 -6.48 0.84 -0.21
CA GLU A 141 -7.40 0.56 0.89
C GLU A 141 -7.15 1.42 2.12
N ARG A 142 -5.87 1.74 2.39
CA ARG A 142 -5.49 2.61 3.51
C ARG A 142 -5.63 4.09 3.22
N LYS A 143 -5.29 4.49 2.00
CA LYS A 143 -5.33 5.90 1.61
C LYS A 143 -6.75 6.38 1.36
N PHE A 144 -7.62 5.51 0.89
CA PHE A 144 -9.00 5.82 0.53
C PHE A 144 -9.93 4.84 1.26
N PRO A 145 -10.94 5.32 1.99
CA PRO A 145 -11.87 4.45 2.70
C PRO A 145 -12.45 3.37 1.77
N PHE A 146 -12.50 2.16 2.26
CA PHE A 146 -12.73 0.89 1.57
C PHE A 146 -13.88 0.86 0.54
N CYS A 147 -14.92 1.67 0.68
CA CYS A 147 -16.06 1.69 -0.24
C CYS A 147 -16.01 2.78 -1.33
N CYS A 148 -14.97 3.63 -1.32
CA CYS A 148 -15.00 4.88 -2.09
C CYS A 148 -14.35 4.79 -3.47
N LEU A 149 -13.50 3.79 -3.73
CA LEU A 149 -12.83 3.59 -5.01
C LEU A 149 -13.17 2.21 -5.59
N LYS A 150 -14.11 2.15 -6.51
CA LYS A 150 -14.45 0.92 -7.23
C LYS A 150 -13.66 0.85 -8.52
N MET A 151 -12.72 -0.10 -8.58
CA MET A 151 -11.89 -0.32 -9.76
C MET A 151 -12.71 -0.90 -10.92
N THR A 152 -12.55 -0.31 -12.10
CA THR A 152 -13.23 -0.74 -13.33
C THR A 152 -12.30 -1.41 -14.30
N LYS A 153 -11.02 -1.04 -14.30
CA LYS A 153 -10.03 -1.52 -15.25
C LYS A 153 -8.62 -1.36 -14.67
N GLN A 154 -7.77 -2.29 -15.01
CA GLN A 154 -6.33 -2.26 -14.77
C GLN A 154 -5.58 -2.37 -16.08
N SER A 155 -4.47 -1.66 -16.21
CA SER A 155 -3.61 -1.73 -17.38
C SER A 155 -2.16 -1.45 -17.02
N VAL A 156 -1.25 -2.31 -17.50
CA VAL A 156 0.18 -2.16 -17.26
C VAL A 156 0.88 -1.71 -18.53
N ARG A 157 1.74 -0.69 -18.42
CA ARG A 157 2.58 -0.22 -19.50
C ARG A 157 3.97 0.18 -18.99
N ASN A 158 5.01 -0.42 -19.55
CA ASN A 158 6.40 -0.13 -19.17
C ASN A 158 6.70 -0.28 -17.67
N GLY A 159 6.09 -1.27 -17.01
CA GLY A 159 6.26 -1.49 -15.57
C GLY A 159 5.49 -0.50 -14.68
N VAL A 160 4.62 0.32 -15.27
CA VAL A 160 3.72 1.17 -14.52
C VAL A 160 2.30 0.63 -14.68
N ASP A 161 1.66 0.36 -13.56
CA ASP A 161 0.25 -0.01 -13.50
C ASP A 161 -0.63 1.23 -13.43
N CYS A 162 -1.77 1.19 -14.09
CA CYS A 162 -2.80 2.21 -14.04
C CYS A 162 -4.12 1.56 -13.66
N LEU A 163 -4.60 1.87 -12.47
CA LEU A 163 -5.87 1.43 -11.92
C LEU A 163 -6.92 2.50 -12.18
N HIS A 164 -7.96 2.15 -12.93
CA HIS A 164 -9.08 3.05 -13.24
C HIS A 164 -10.24 2.81 -12.31
N PHE A 165 -10.93 3.88 -11.92
CA PHE A 165 -12.03 3.83 -10.96
C PHE A 165 -13.32 4.39 -11.56
N GLU A 166 -14.48 3.98 -11.01
CA GLU A 166 -15.76 4.63 -11.26
C GLU A 166 -15.74 6.05 -10.69
N GLU A 167 -16.71 6.88 -11.14
CA GLU A 167 -16.92 8.21 -10.55
C GLU A 167 -17.04 8.11 -9.03
N ASN A 168 -16.27 8.91 -8.32
CA ASN A 168 -16.17 8.86 -6.87
C ASN A 168 -16.03 10.26 -6.26
N SER A 169 -16.24 10.37 -4.95
CA SER A 169 -16.22 11.64 -4.23
C SER A 169 -14.83 12.30 -4.16
N PHE A 170 -13.75 11.55 -4.43
CA PHE A 170 -12.38 12.07 -4.45
C PHE A 170 -11.99 12.68 -5.79
N GLY A 171 -12.81 12.50 -6.84
CA GLY A 171 -12.49 12.94 -8.20
C GLY A 171 -11.27 12.22 -8.80
N ILE A 172 -11.05 10.96 -8.41
CA ILE A 172 -9.92 10.15 -8.88
C ILE A 172 -10.40 9.22 -9.98
N ASP A 173 -9.99 9.50 -11.21
CA ASP A 173 -10.30 8.64 -12.36
C ASP A 173 -9.33 7.47 -12.48
N CYS A 174 -8.06 7.67 -12.11
CA CYS A 174 -7.04 6.64 -12.09
C CYS A 174 -5.90 6.94 -11.12
N LEU A 175 -5.20 5.89 -10.69
CA LEU A 175 -3.95 5.96 -9.94
C LEU A 175 -2.86 5.15 -10.67
N TYR A 176 -1.64 5.68 -10.63
CA TYR A 176 -0.48 5.07 -11.27
C TYR A 176 0.49 4.54 -10.21
N PHE A 177 0.94 3.28 -10.41
CA PHE A 177 1.91 2.61 -9.55
C PHE A 177 3.09 2.10 -10.37
N ASP A 178 4.32 2.44 -9.97
CA ASP A 178 5.55 1.89 -10.57
C ASP A 178 5.88 0.55 -9.89
N ILE A 179 5.63 -0.54 -10.62
CA ILE A 179 5.95 -1.92 -10.26
C ILE A 179 7.08 -2.48 -11.14
N SER A 180 7.82 -1.61 -11.81
CA SER A 180 8.85 -1.99 -12.78
C SER A 180 9.87 -2.97 -12.19
N ARG A 181 10.21 -2.82 -10.92
CA ARG A 181 11.15 -3.70 -10.24
C ARG A 181 10.68 -5.14 -10.21
N ARG A 182 9.37 -5.37 -10.03
CA ARG A 182 8.80 -6.73 -10.04
C ARG A 182 8.92 -7.37 -11.42
N PHE A 183 8.75 -6.60 -12.49
CA PHE A 183 8.95 -7.09 -13.87
C PHE A 183 10.42 -7.40 -14.17
N ASP A 184 11.36 -6.58 -13.67
CA ASP A 184 12.80 -6.80 -13.88
C ASP A 184 13.27 -8.11 -13.24
N VAL A 185 12.76 -8.44 -12.05
CA VAL A 185 13.11 -9.67 -11.33
C VAL A 185 12.31 -10.87 -11.86
N GLY A 186 11.11 -10.62 -12.37
CA GLY A 186 10.17 -11.64 -12.85
C GLY A 186 9.28 -12.18 -11.73
N TYR A 187 8.16 -12.76 -12.16
CA TYR A 187 7.24 -13.46 -11.25
C TYR A 187 7.74 -14.89 -11.04
N PRO A 188 7.67 -15.43 -9.81
CA PRO A 188 7.98 -16.83 -9.57
C PRO A 188 7.05 -17.68 -10.46
N ARG A 189 7.64 -18.65 -11.16
CA ARG A 189 6.85 -19.65 -11.89
C ARG A 189 6.45 -20.73 -10.89
N TYR A 190 5.18 -20.77 -10.58
CA TYR A 190 4.58 -21.87 -9.82
C TYR A 190 4.39 -23.08 -10.70
#